data_30341e8189440c53eb127f965a639c85
#
_entry.id   30341e8189440c53eb127f965a639c85
#
_cell.length_a   1.000
_cell.length_b   1.000
_cell.length_c   1.000
_cell.angle_alpha   90.00
_cell.angle_beta   90.00
_cell.angle_gamma   90.00
#
_symmetry.space_group_name_H-M   'P 1'
#
loop_
_entity.id
_entity.type
_entity.pdbx_description
1 polymer ?
#
loop_
_entity_poly.entity_id
_entity_poly.type
_entity_poly.pdbx_seq_one_letter_code
_entity_poly.pdbx_strand_id
1 'polypeptide(L)'
;MKVSELMVTDVFTCNDTELLGDVARLMWEHDIGFVPVISSESGAVVGVITDRDGFLAAYFQGKMLWELPVRSAMSTRIASVSADAEVGEAESIMSEFQVHRLPVVAKDGKLVGVVSLNDFARKAAREANEKFEEEVAVTLGAICQPRTPETRAEA
;
A
#
# COMPACT_ATOMS: atom_id res chain seq x y z
N MET A 1 7.23 -18.08 -8.14
CA MET A 1 5.88 -17.86 -7.52
C MET A 1 5.38 -16.51 -7.93
N LYS A 2 4.15 -16.43 -8.43
CA LYS A 2 3.56 -15.17 -8.91
C LYS A 2 2.88 -14.39 -7.79
N VAL A 3 2.81 -13.07 -7.95
CA VAL A 3 2.10 -12.18 -7.03
C VAL A 3 0.63 -12.57 -6.88
N SER A 4 -0.01 -13.00 -7.98
CA SER A 4 -1.41 -13.48 -7.98
C SER A 4 -1.68 -14.67 -7.05
N GLU A 5 -0.65 -15.43 -6.68
CA GLU A 5 -0.77 -16.55 -5.75
C GLU A 5 -0.78 -16.13 -4.27
N LEU A 6 -0.39 -14.89 -4.00
CA LEU A 6 -0.27 -14.32 -2.64
C LEU A 6 -1.19 -13.14 -2.37
N MET A 7 -1.58 -12.40 -3.40
CA MET A 7 -2.38 -11.18 -3.25
C MET A 7 -3.76 -11.46 -2.64
N VAL A 8 -4.28 -10.50 -1.91
CA VAL A 8 -5.66 -10.44 -1.47
C VAL A 8 -6.48 -9.70 -2.53
N THR A 9 -7.58 -10.30 -2.97
CA THR A 9 -8.46 -9.73 -4.03
C THR A 9 -9.66 -8.98 -3.49
N ASP A 10 -10.10 -9.29 -2.27
CA ASP A 10 -11.16 -8.56 -1.56
C ASP A 10 -10.53 -7.35 -0.87
N VAL A 11 -10.44 -6.24 -1.61
CA VAL A 11 -9.71 -5.03 -1.20
C VAL A 11 -10.68 -3.89 -0.97
N PHE A 12 -10.62 -3.28 0.21
CA PHE A 12 -11.29 -2.02 0.48
C PHE A 12 -10.58 -0.87 -0.23
N THR A 13 -11.36 -0.04 -0.91
CA THR A 13 -10.87 1.12 -1.67
C THR A 13 -11.67 2.37 -1.30
N CYS A 14 -11.14 3.54 -1.66
CA CYS A 14 -11.87 4.79 -1.62
C CYS A 14 -11.66 5.58 -2.92
N ASN A 15 -12.48 6.59 -3.15
CA ASN A 15 -12.28 7.52 -4.25
C ASN A 15 -11.50 8.77 -3.79
N ASP A 16 -10.80 9.40 -4.70
CA ASP A 16 -10.01 10.61 -4.45
C ASP A 16 -10.83 11.81 -3.96
N THR A 17 -12.15 11.79 -4.21
CA THR A 17 -13.10 12.83 -3.80
C THR A 17 -13.77 12.56 -2.45
N GLU A 18 -13.67 11.36 -1.90
CA GLU A 18 -14.19 11.03 -0.57
C GLU A 18 -13.46 11.81 0.52
N LEU A 19 -14.04 11.86 1.71
CA LEU A 19 -13.45 12.55 2.87
C LEU A 19 -12.59 11.60 3.70
N LEU A 20 -11.52 12.10 4.27
CA LEU A 20 -10.64 11.32 5.15
C LEU A 20 -11.38 10.74 6.36
N GLY A 21 -12.45 11.39 6.82
CA GLY A 21 -13.30 10.85 7.88
C GLY A 21 -13.96 9.52 7.53
N ASP A 22 -14.42 9.37 6.28
CA ASP A 22 -15.01 8.12 5.80
C ASP A 22 -13.96 7.02 5.66
N VAL A 23 -12.77 7.38 5.17
CA VAL A 23 -11.64 6.45 5.05
C VAL A 23 -11.13 6.03 6.43
N ALA A 24 -11.05 6.93 7.40
CA ALA A 24 -10.68 6.61 8.76
C ALA A 24 -11.67 5.63 9.41
N ARG A 25 -12.98 5.82 9.17
CA ARG A 25 -14.00 4.87 9.60
C ARG A 25 -13.82 3.50 8.94
N LEU A 26 -13.59 3.46 7.63
CA LEU A 26 -13.32 2.23 6.88
C LEU A 26 -12.11 1.48 7.47
N MET A 27 -11.02 2.21 7.75
CA MET A 27 -9.81 1.64 8.35
C MET A 27 -10.08 1.06 9.73
N TRP A 28 -10.87 1.74 10.56
CA TRP A 28 -11.24 1.28 11.89
C TRP A 28 -12.15 0.04 11.86
N GLU A 29 -13.20 0.06 11.03
CA GLU A 29 -14.18 -1.02 10.94
C GLU A 29 -13.57 -2.34 10.43
N HIS A 30 -12.54 -2.26 9.59
CA HIS A 30 -11.90 -3.41 8.94
C HIS A 30 -10.49 -3.73 9.43
N ASP A 31 -10.01 -3.03 10.47
CA ASP A 31 -8.66 -3.19 11.03
C ASP A 31 -7.56 -3.11 9.97
N ILE A 32 -7.62 -2.09 9.12
CA ILE A 32 -6.67 -1.83 8.04
C ILE A 32 -6.07 -0.43 8.17
N GLY A 33 -4.80 -0.27 7.78
CA GLY A 33 -4.10 1.03 7.80
C GLY A 33 -3.60 1.47 6.42
N PHE A 34 -4.17 0.89 5.34
CA PHE A 34 -3.77 1.18 3.96
C PHE A 34 -4.97 0.97 3.04
N VAL A 35 -5.25 1.95 2.19
CA VAL A 35 -6.37 1.91 1.26
C VAL A 35 -5.91 2.44 -0.11
N PRO A 36 -6.03 1.66 -1.19
CA PRO A 36 -5.84 2.17 -2.55
C PRO A 36 -6.92 3.19 -2.90
N VAL A 37 -6.50 4.28 -3.55
CA VAL A 37 -7.38 5.34 -4.01
C VAL A 37 -7.67 5.16 -5.49
N ILE A 38 -8.94 5.09 -5.83
CA ILE A 38 -9.41 4.85 -7.19
C ILE A 38 -9.96 6.15 -7.78
N SER A 39 -9.61 6.45 -9.01
CA SER A 39 -10.23 7.55 -9.74
C SER A 39 -11.70 7.27 -10.00
N SER A 40 -12.56 8.19 -9.62
CA SER A 40 -13.99 8.13 -9.92
C SER A 40 -14.31 8.19 -11.43
N GLU A 41 -13.39 8.72 -12.23
CA GLU A 41 -13.56 8.87 -13.68
C GLU A 41 -13.08 7.65 -14.46
N SER A 42 -11.85 7.17 -14.16
CA SER A 42 -11.20 6.10 -14.94
C SER A 42 -11.28 4.71 -14.31
N GLY A 43 -11.55 4.62 -13.01
CA GLY A 43 -11.46 3.37 -12.25
C GLY A 43 -10.03 2.87 -12.01
N ALA A 44 -9.01 3.63 -12.43
CA ALA A 44 -7.61 3.30 -12.20
C ALA A 44 -7.16 3.69 -10.79
N VAL A 45 -6.12 3.04 -10.29
CA VAL A 45 -5.45 3.44 -9.06
C VAL A 45 -4.72 4.76 -9.29
N VAL A 46 -5.10 5.81 -8.55
CA VAL A 46 -4.51 7.17 -8.66
C VAL A 46 -3.72 7.57 -7.43
N GLY A 47 -3.79 6.79 -6.37
CA GLY A 47 -3.05 7.05 -5.15
C GLY A 47 -3.18 5.91 -4.16
N VAL A 48 -2.52 6.09 -3.04
CA VAL A 48 -2.68 5.28 -1.84
C VAL A 48 -2.80 6.20 -0.64
N ILE A 49 -3.57 5.79 0.36
CA ILE A 49 -3.73 6.53 1.61
C ILE A 49 -3.50 5.60 2.80
N THR A 50 -2.79 6.08 3.81
CA THR A 50 -2.55 5.38 5.06
C THR A 50 -3.15 6.14 6.24
N ASP A 51 -3.32 5.48 7.38
CA ASP A 51 -3.69 6.09 8.65
C ASP A 51 -2.73 7.22 9.05
N ARG A 52 -1.44 7.04 8.80
CA ARG A 52 -0.41 8.06 9.03
C ARG A 52 -0.63 9.30 8.16
N ASP A 53 -0.98 9.13 6.88
CA ASP A 53 -1.23 10.25 5.96
C ASP A 53 -2.42 11.09 6.44
N GLY A 54 -3.50 10.43 6.86
CA GLY A 54 -4.68 11.09 7.44
C GLY A 54 -4.34 11.86 8.70
N PHE A 55 -3.58 11.26 9.61
CA PHE A 55 -3.13 11.91 10.84
C PHE A 55 -2.27 13.17 10.56
N LEU A 56 -1.29 13.05 9.66
CA LEU A 56 -0.42 14.15 9.30
C LEU A 56 -1.16 15.26 8.54
N ALA A 57 -2.08 14.92 7.65
CA ALA A 57 -2.90 15.89 6.94
C ALA A 57 -3.74 16.74 7.90
N ALA A 58 -4.39 16.12 8.88
CA ALA A 58 -5.14 16.83 9.92
C ALA A 58 -4.25 17.77 10.72
N TYR A 59 -3.06 17.32 11.11
CA TYR A 59 -2.09 18.13 11.86
C TYR A 59 -1.60 19.34 11.07
N PHE A 60 -1.13 19.13 9.83
CA PHE A 60 -0.54 20.22 9.04
C PHE A 60 -1.56 21.21 8.48
N GLN A 61 -2.78 20.74 8.20
CA GLN A 61 -3.84 21.63 7.67
C GLN A 61 -4.72 22.24 8.77
N GLY A 62 -4.59 21.77 10.02
CA GLY A 62 -5.39 22.28 11.14
C GLY A 62 -6.89 22.06 10.96
N LYS A 63 -7.29 20.98 10.25
CA LYS A 63 -8.67 20.64 9.92
C LYS A 63 -9.04 19.26 10.45
N MET A 64 -10.33 19.04 10.57
CA MET A 64 -10.84 17.73 10.92
C MET A 64 -10.88 16.80 9.70
N LEU A 65 -10.78 15.49 9.90
CA LEU A 65 -10.74 14.52 8.80
C LEU A 65 -11.96 14.59 7.88
N TRP A 66 -13.12 14.96 8.39
CA TRP A 66 -14.35 15.13 7.59
C TRP A 66 -14.42 16.43 6.78
N GLU A 67 -13.40 17.28 6.86
CA GLU A 67 -13.25 18.49 6.06
C GLU A 67 -12.20 18.33 4.95
N LEU A 68 -11.46 17.22 4.97
CA LEU A 68 -10.32 16.97 4.10
C LEU A 68 -10.67 15.91 3.06
N PRO A 69 -10.62 16.23 1.76
CA PRO A 69 -10.76 15.21 0.72
C PRO A 69 -9.50 14.33 0.66
N VAL A 70 -9.68 13.05 0.32
CA VAL A 70 -8.60 12.05 0.21
C VAL A 70 -7.45 12.56 -0.66
N ARG A 71 -7.76 13.19 -1.80
CA ARG A 71 -6.75 13.75 -2.72
C ARG A 71 -5.81 14.78 -2.09
N SER A 72 -6.18 15.39 -0.97
CA SER A 72 -5.33 16.36 -0.26
C SER A 72 -4.26 15.74 0.62
N ALA A 73 -4.32 14.41 0.82
CA ALA A 73 -3.45 13.69 1.72
C ALA A 73 -2.84 12.41 1.11
N MET A 74 -3.46 11.86 0.06
CA MET A 74 -2.97 10.63 -0.57
C MET A 74 -1.59 10.81 -1.19
N SER A 75 -0.80 9.75 -1.17
CA SER A 75 0.42 9.67 -1.98
C SER A 75 0.03 9.35 -3.43
N THR A 76 0.54 10.14 -4.37
CA THR A 76 0.38 9.93 -5.82
C THR A 76 1.59 9.23 -6.44
N ARG A 77 2.68 9.10 -5.71
CA ARG A 77 3.82 8.25 -6.09
C ARG A 77 3.50 6.80 -5.72
N ILE A 78 2.86 6.12 -6.65
CA ILE A 78 2.35 4.77 -6.43
C ILE A 78 3.42 3.75 -6.81
N ALA A 79 3.94 3.02 -5.81
CA ALA A 79 4.61 1.76 -6.04
C ALA A 79 3.53 0.68 -6.25
N SER A 80 3.49 0.04 -7.39
CA SER A 80 2.53 -1.02 -7.73
C SER A 80 3.21 -2.17 -8.46
N VAL A 81 2.56 -3.32 -8.51
CA VAL A 81 3.09 -4.52 -9.16
C VAL A 81 2.00 -5.20 -9.99
N SER A 82 2.41 -5.92 -11.05
CA SER A 82 1.48 -6.75 -11.84
C SER A 82 1.15 -8.05 -11.12
N ALA A 83 -0.09 -8.56 -11.30
CA ALA A 83 -0.48 -9.87 -10.81
C ALA A 83 0.36 -11.01 -11.40
N ASP A 84 0.87 -10.83 -12.63
CA ASP A 84 1.72 -11.80 -13.33
C ASP A 84 3.20 -11.72 -12.97
N ALA A 85 3.62 -10.69 -12.22
CA ALA A 85 4.99 -10.52 -11.77
C ALA A 85 5.41 -11.62 -10.81
N GLU A 86 6.72 -11.87 -10.74
CA GLU A 86 7.28 -12.76 -9.73
C GLU A 86 7.32 -12.07 -8.35
N VAL A 87 7.20 -12.84 -7.28
CA VAL A 87 7.21 -12.32 -5.90
C VAL A 87 8.48 -11.51 -5.60
N GLY A 88 9.64 -11.95 -6.10
CA GLY A 88 10.91 -11.21 -5.95
C GLY A 88 10.89 -9.81 -6.56
N GLU A 89 10.07 -9.55 -7.60
CA GLU A 89 9.86 -8.20 -8.13
C GLU A 89 9.07 -7.33 -7.14
N ALA A 90 8.04 -7.88 -6.52
CA ALA A 90 7.29 -7.17 -5.48
C ALA A 90 8.17 -6.85 -4.26
N GLU A 91 9.04 -7.78 -3.83
CA GLU A 91 10.00 -7.58 -2.75
C GLU A 91 11.01 -6.47 -3.08
N SER A 92 11.50 -6.44 -4.32
CA SER A 92 12.41 -5.41 -4.80
C SER A 92 11.75 -4.02 -4.76
N ILE A 93 10.51 -3.92 -5.25
CA ILE A 93 9.73 -2.66 -5.23
C ILE A 93 9.46 -2.22 -3.78
N MET A 94 9.04 -3.15 -2.90
CA MET A 94 8.83 -2.84 -1.48
C MET A 94 10.10 -2.30 -0.82
N SER A 95 11.25 -2.89 -1.12
CA SER A 95 12.55 -2.49 -0.58
C SER A 95 12.97 -1.12 -1.09
N GLU A 96 12.85 -0.87 -2.41
CA GLU A 96 13.22 0.40 -3.06
C GLU A 96 12.38 1.57 -2.54
N PHE A 97 11.05 1.37 -2.46
CA PHE A 97 10.13 2.42 -2.02
C PHE A 97 9.94 2.46 -0.50
N GLN A 98 10.54 1.52 0.25
CA GLN A 98 10.36 1.35 1.69
C GLN A 98 8.88 1.30 2.10
N VAL A 99 8.10 0.48 1.41
CA VAL A 99 6.67 0.27 1.66
C VAL A 99 6.38 -1.19 2.00
N HIS A 100 5.39 -1.40 2.86
CA HIS A 100 4.99 -2.73 3.32
C HIS A 100 3.89 -3.37 2.47
N ARG A 101 3.28 -2.62 1.56
CA ARG A 101 2.14 -3.03 0.74
C ARG A 101 2.21 -2.42 -0.64
N LEU A 102 1.76 -3.18 -1.63
CA LEU A 102 1.66 -2.72 -3.02
C LEU A 102 0.25 -2.99 -3.54
N PRO A 103 -0.39 -2.01 -4.17
CA PRO A 103 -1.50 -2.28 -5.08
C PRO A 103 -1.04 -3.23 -6.18
N VAL A 104 -1.84 -4.24 -6.46
CA VAL A 104 -1.65 -5.12 -7.61
C VAL A 104 -2.57 -4.63 -8.72
N VAL A 105 -1.99 -4.28 -9.86
CA VAL A 105 -2.74 -3.66 -10.96
C VAL A 105 -2.71 -4.50 -12.22
N ALA A 106 -3.78 -4.42 -12.99
CA ALA A 106 -3.85 -4.96 -14.33
C ALA A 106 -3.18 -4.00 -15.34
N LYS A 107 -3.03 -4.43 -16.60
CA LYS A 107 -2.40 -3.64 -17.66
C LYS A 107 -3.11 -2.31 -17.97
N ASP A 108 -4.39 -2.22 -17.66
CA ASP A 108 -5.20 -1.00 -17.81
C ASP A 108 -5.15 -0.08 -16.56
N GLY A 109 -4.31 -0.41 -15.58
CA GLY A 109 -4.14 0.37 -14.34
C GLY A 109 -5.21 0.12 -13.29
N LYS A 110 -6.15 -0.77 -13.53
CA LYS A 110 -7.20 -1.11 -12.54
C LYS A 110 -6.64 -1.99 -11.44
N LEU A 111 -7.15 -1.77 -10.24
CA LEU A 111 -6.82 -2.59 -9.08
C LEU A 111 -7.38 -4.00 -9.26
N VAL A 112 -6.54 -5.01 -9.04
CA VAL A 112 -6.94 -6.43 -9.01
C VAL A 112 -6.65 -7.10 -7.67
N GLY A 113 -5.89 -6.44 -6.80
CA GLY A 113 -5.57 -6.94 -5.47
C GLY A 113 -4.61 -6.03 -4.72
N VAL A 114 -4.22 -6.47 -3.54
CA VAL A 114 -3.12 -5.89 -2.75
C VAL A 114 -2.23 -7.03 -2.28
N VAL A 115 -0.94 -6.84 -2.33
CA VAL A 115 0.05 -7.76 -1.73
C VAL A 115 0.84 -7.03 -0.65
N SER A 116 1.12 -7.72 0.44
CA SER A 116 1.85 -7.16 1.58
C SER A 116 2.97 -8.07 2.06
N LEU A 117 3.93 -7.48 2.77
CA LEU A 117 4.98 -8.25 3.46
C LEU A 117 4.40 -9.27 4.45
N ASN A 118 3.23 -8.97 5.04
CA ASN A 118 2.53 -9.93 5.90
C ASN A 118 2.07 -11.18 5.13
N ASP A 119 1.69 -11.04 3.85
CA ASP A 119 1.29 -12.16 3.01
C ASP A 119 2.50 -13.05 2.73
N PHE A 120 3.67 -12.45 2.47
CA PHE A 120 4.92 -13.17 2.29
C PHE A 120 5.33 -13.92 3.57
N ALA A 121 5.31 -13.23 4.72
CA ALA A 121 5.65 -13.85 6.00
C ALA A 121 4.72 -15.02 6.35
N ARG A 122 3.40 -14.87 6.14
CA ARG A 122 2.44 -15.96 6.36
C ARG A 122 2.68 -17.14 5.43
N LYS A 123 3.03 -16.89 4.19
CA LYS A 123 3.33 -17.93 3.20
C LYS A 123 4.62 -18.66 3.57
N ALA A 124 5.70 -17.93 3.87
CA ALA A 124 6.98 -18.49 4.28
C ALA A 124 6.81 -19.42 5.49
N ALA A 125 6.13 -18.94 6.53
CA ALA A 125 5.88 -19.74 7.74
C ALA A 125 5.03 -21.02 7.49
N ARG A 126 4.17 -21.03 6.47
CA ARG A 126 3.35 -22.20 6.12
C ARG A 126 4.13 -23.25 5.32
N GLU A 127 5.02 -22.83 4.45
CA GLU A 127 5.74 -23.71 3.55
C GLU A 127 7.06 -24.24 4.13
N ALA A 128 7.51 -23.68 5.26
CA ALA A 128 8.80 -23.99 5.91
C ALA A 128 9.96 -23.98 4.89
N ASN A 129 9.97 -22.96 4.02
CA ASN A 129 10.97 -22.77 2.98
C ASN A 129 12.01 -21.77 3.47
N GLU A 130 13.14 -22.28 3.97
CA GLU A 130 14.24 -21.46 4.54
C GLU A 130 14.70 -20.33 3.62
N LYS A 131 14.79 -20.59 2.30
CA LYS A 131 15.21 -19.57 1.33
C LYS A 131 14.20 -18.43 1.25
N PHE A 132 12.91 -18.74 1.22
CA PHE A 132 11.87 -17.72 1.16
C PHE A 132 11.75 -16.95 2.50
N GLU A 133 11.96 -17.62 3.63
CA GLU A 133 12.05 -16.97 4.94
C GLU A 133 13.20 -15.94 4.99
N GLU A 134 14.38 -16.30 4.44
CA GLU A 134 15.52 -15.41 4.32
C GLU A 134 15.21 -14.20 3.41
N GLU A 135 14.60 -14.41 2.25
CA GLU A 135 14.18 -13.36 1.32
C GLU A 135 13.22 -12.35 1.99
N VAL A 136 12.22 -12.84 2.72
CA VAL A 136 11.29 -12.02 3.49
C VAL A 136 12.00 -11.22 4.58
N ALA A 137 12.95 -11.83 5.30
CA ALA A 137 13.73 -11.14 6.34
C ALA A 137 14.61 -10.02 5.76
N VAL A 138 15.24 -10.26 4.61
CA VAL A 138 16.05 -9.26 3.89
C VAL A 138 15.17 -8.09 3.44
N THR A 139 14.02 -8.38 2.85
CA THR A 139 13.04 -7.36 2.41
C THR A 139 12.55 -6.52 3.59
N LEU A 140 12.20 -7.15 4.71
CA LEU A 140 11.82 -6.44 5.93
C LEU A 140 12.95 -5.53 6.42
N GLY A 141 14.18 -6.03 6.45
CA GLY A 141 15.36 -5.25 6.84
C GLY A 141 15.56 -4.02 5.96
N ALA A 142 15.35 -4.14 4.67
CA ALA A 142 15.46 -3.02 3.72
C ALA A 142 14.35 -1.97 3.94
N ILE A 143 13.10 -2.40 4.12
CA ILE A 143 11.96 -1.52 4.37
C ILE A 143 12.13 -0.74 5.69
N CYS A 144 12.67 -1.40 6.71
CA CYS A 144 12.86 -0.82 8.05
C CYS A 144 14.08 0.10 8.17
N GLN A 145 14.86 0.31 7.12
CA GLN A 145 15.98 1.26 7.17
C GLN A 145 15.48 2.67 7.50
N PRO A 146 16.20 3.41 8.37
CA PRO A 146 15.85 4.79 8.68
C PRO A 146 15.84 5.65 7.41
N ARG A 147 14.76 6.39 7.19
CA ARG A 147 14.70 7.37 6.11
C ARG A 147 15.51 8.60 6.47
N THR A 148 16.40 9.02 5.58
CA THR A 148 17.08 10.31 5.69
C THR A 148 16.10 11.46 5.43
N PRO A 149 16.42 12.71 5.84
CA PRO A 149 15.59 13.87 5.51
C PRO A 149 15.31 14.01 4.01
N GLU A 150 16.31 13.70 3.17
CA GLU A 150 16.20 13.74 1.71
C GLU A 150 15.20 12.70 1.19
N THR A 151 15.26 11.46 1.67
CA THR A 151 14.33 10.39 1.25
C THR A 151 12.92 10.57 1.82
N ARG A 152 12.73 11.42 2.87
CA ARG A 152 11.40 11.77 3.39
C ARG A 152 10.68 12.78 2.53
N ALA A 153 11.41 13.66 1.84
CA ALA A 153 10.81 14.69 0.99
C ALA A 153 10.30 14.12 -0.35
N GLU A 154 10.78 12.92 -0.72
CA GLU A 154 10.43 12.25 -1.97
C GLU A 154 9.34 11.15 -1.79
N ALA A 155 8.88 10.90 -0.56
CA ALA A 155 7.98 9.80 -0.25
C ALA A 155 6.46 10.22 -0.27
#